data_17c2464d5b122e3d1fce53cf2116a1f4
#
_entry.id   17c2464d5b122e3d1fce53cf2116a1f4
#
_cell.length_a   1.000
_cell.length_b   1.000
_cell.length_c   1.000
_cell.angle_alpha   90.00
_cell.angle_beta   90.00
_cell.angle_gamma   90.00
#
_symmetry.space_group_name_H-M   'P 1'
#
loop_
_entity.id
_entity.type
_entity.pdbx_description
1 polymer ?
#
loop_
_entity_poly.entity_id
_entity_poly.type
_entity_poly.pdbx_seq_one_letter_code
_entity_poly.pdbx_strand_id
1 'polypeptide(L)'
;MYATRTRQARQQPFAVRVSIGERLGLAHMDWPLTIAAVALVAFSVFTLGQATRNDVPGSPDYYVDRQTIYAVLGLIGMVILSRIDYSRFRELRVGIYTFLCASVSLVFVFGFAARGSRRSFELPFFSFQPSELGKLLLVLALAGFVIDGARRGSARQRAVRYLCLGLAPAALVFLQPDLGTSMVFVVATLAVMYFGGVRWTHFAVIGAALVVLISLVLVVAPAVGTPILKGYQEQRLTSFLHPSENASGAGYQQAQSVTAIGSGEKTGRGDRATQTRLDFVPERHTDFIFAVIGERYGFMGAALVLSLYALLFWRALRIVTLSKNSYGTLVAGGIAVTLLFQVFVNVGMNLGIMPITGIPLPLMSYGGSSVLATFLAVGVLQSINIQARLGQRGRFAW
;
A
#
# COMPACT_ATOMS: atom_id res chain seq x y z
N MET A 1 73.07 -34.70 -11.43
CA MET A 1 72.83 -33.58 -10.51
C MET A 1 72.21 -32.44 -11.32
N TYR A 2 70.88 -32.45 -11.50
CA TYR A 2 70.14 -31.44 -12.24
C TYR A 2 69.10 -30.85 -11.29
N ALA A 3 69.27 -29.59 -10.90
CA ALA A 3 68.37 -28.88 -10.01
C ALA A 3 67.31 -28.18 -10.87
N THR A 4 66.10 -28.64 -10.82
CA THR A 4 64.89 -27.99 -11.42
C THR A 4 64.42 -26.87 -10.51
N ARG A 5 64.67 -25.62 -10.92
CA ARG A 5 64.06 -24.41 -10.31
C ARG A 5 62.61 -24.28 -10.76
N THR A 6 61.69 -24.66 -9.92
CA THR A 6 60.25 -24.32 -10.06
C THR A 6 60.07 -22.82 -9.80
N ARG A 7 59.79 -22.06 -10.87
CA ARG A 7 59.30 -20.67 -10.78
C ARG A 7 57.86 -20.69 -10.18
N GLN A 8 57.75 -20.35 -8.91
CA GLN A 8 56.44 -19.97 -8.34
C GLN A 8 56.04 -18.62 -8.99
N ALA A 9 55.08 -18.67 -9.92
CA ALA A 9 54.36 -17.52 -10.40
C ALA A 9 53.51 -16.96 -9.24
N ARG A 10 53.97 -15.83 -8.67
CA ARG A 10 53.14 -15.01 -7.77
C ARG A 10 51.89 -14.62 -8.50
N GLN A 11 50.77 -15.29 -8.26
CA GLN A 11 49.44 -14.80 -8.60
C GLN A 11 49.19 -13.56 -7.74
N GLN A 12 49.34 -12.40 -8.36
CA GLN A 12 48.85 -11.14 -7.76
C GLN A 12 47.32 -11.26 -7.68
N PRO A 13 46.71 -11.04 -6.50
CA PRO A 13 45.27 -11.01 -6.43
C PRO A 13 44.78 -9.84 -7.28
N PHE A 14 44.05 -10.14 -8.35
CA PHE A 14 43.28 -9.13 -9.09
C PHE A 14 42.35 -8.46 -8.08
N ALA A 15 42.73 -7.29 -7.56
CA ALA A 15 41.85 -6.42 -6.82
C ALA A 15 40.79 -5.92 -7.80
N VAL A 16 39.70 -6.67 -7.90
CA VAL A 16 38.50 -6.21 -8.58
C VAL A 16 38.08 -4.93 -7.86
N ARG A 17 38.28 -3.78 -8.51
CA ARG A 17 37.72 -2.50 -8.06
C ARG A 17 36.20 -2.63 -8.14
N VAL A 18 35.60 -3.12 -7.04
CA VAL A 18 34.15 -3.13 -6.88
C VAL A 18 33.69 -1.69 -6.93
N SER A 19 32.94 -1.31 -7.97
CA SER A 19 32.39 0.03 -8.10
C SER A 19 31.55 0.39 -6.88
N ILE A 20 31.46 1.66 -6.52
CA ILE A 20 30.61 2.13 -5.42
C ILE A 20 29.16 1.63 -5.62
N GLY A 21 28.66 1.59 -6.85
CA GLY A 21 27.35 1.05 -7.19
C GLY A 21 27.21 -0.45 -6.90
N GLU A 22 28.28 -1.25 -7.10
CA GLU A 22 28.27 -2.68 -6.71
C GLU A 22 28.35 -2.87 -5.21
N ARG A 23 29.16 -2.09 -4.49
CA ARG A 23 29.20 -2.08 -3.03
C ARG A 23 27.87 -1.67 -2.43
N LEU A 24 27.19 -0.75 -3.10
CA LEU A 24 25.87 -0.30 -2.70
C LEU A 24 24.73 -1.21 -3.15
N GLY A 25 24.94 -2.29 -3.90
CA GLY A 25 23.90 -3.20 -4.43
C GLY A 25 22.92 -2.51 -5.42
N LEU A 26 23.20 -1.26 -5.83
CA LEU A 26 22.35 -0.51 -6.74
C LEU A 26 22.29 -1.16 -8.12
N ALA A 27 23.35 -1.83 -8.53
CA ALA A 27 23.43 -2.56 -9.79
C ALA A 27 22.39 -3.71 -9.90
N HIS A 28 21.90 -4.23 -8.76
CA HIS A 28 20.96 -5.34 -8.70
C HIS A 28 19.52 -4.90 -8.40
N MET A 29 19.28 -3.59 -8.22
CA MET A 29 17.93 -3.07 -8.05
C MET A 29 17.06 -3.30 -9.29
N ASP A 30 15.77 -3.42 -9.06
CA ASP A 30 14.77 -3.39 -10.12
C ASP A 30 14.46 -1.95 -10.48
N TRP A 31 15.20 -1.41 -11.45
CA TRP A 31 15.06 -0.01 -11.87
C TRP A 31 13.66 0.34 -12.40
N PRO A 32 13.00 -0.51 -13.22
CA PRO A 32 11.62 -0.21 -13.65
C PRO A 32 10.65 -0.05 -12.49
N LEU A 33 10.78 -0.86 -11.41
CA LEU A 33 9.97 -0.71 -10.21
C LEU A 33 10.24 0.63 -9.50
N THR A 34 11.53 0.98 -9.36
CA THR A 34 11.93 2.26 -8.74
C THR A 34 11.46 3.45 -9.56
N ILE A 35 11.65 3.42 -10.89
CA ILE A 35 11.23 4.49 -11.80
C ILE A 35 9.72 4.69 -11.73
N ALA A 36 8.92 3.61 -11.73
CA ALA A 36 7.48 3.70 -11.61
C ALA A 36 7.05 4.36 -10.28
N ALA A 37 7.67 3.97 -9.16
CA ALA A 37 7.38 4.55 -7.86
C ALA A 37 7.76 6.04 -7.77
N VAL A 38 8.94 6.40 -8.29
CA VAL A 38 9.41 7.79 -8.31
C VAL A 38 8.58 8.64 -9.26
N ALA A 39 8.22 8.11 -10.44
CA ALA A 39 7.38 8.83 -11.40
C ALA A 39 5.98 9.11 -10.83
N LEU A 40 5.37 8.15 -10.12
CA LEU A 40 4.08 8.33 -9.47
C LEU A 40 4.14 9.47 -8.43
N VAL A 41 5.12 9.46 -7.54
CA VAL A 41 5.20 10.51 -6.52
C VAL A 41 5.59 11.86 -7.11
N ALA A 42 6.43 11.90 -8.14
CA ALA A 42 6.77 13.14 -8.85
C ALA A 42 5.53 13.72 -9.53
N PHE A 43 4.71 12.89 -10.16
CA PHE A 43 3.44 13.30 -10.75
C PHE A 43 2.43 13.75 -9.67
N SER A 44 2.44 13.12 -8.49
CA SER A 44 1.66 13.57 -7.33
C SER A 44 2.06 14.99 -6.91
N VAL A 45 3.34 15.25 -6.68
CA VAL A 45 3.86 16.58 -6.29
C VAL A 45 3.48 17.64 -7.32
N PHE A 46 3.65 17.32 -8.62
CA PHE A 46 3.25 18.21 -9.71
C PHE A 46 1.74 18.51 -9.71
N THR A 47 0.90 17.48 -9.53
CA THR A 47 -0.57 17.62 -9.49
C THR A 47 -1.02 18.41 -8.26
N LEU A 48 -0.43 18.15 -7.09
CA LEU A 48 -0.72 18.89 -5.86
C LEU A 48 -0.40 20.38 -6.01
N GLY A 49 0.76 20.74 -6.57
CA GLY A 49 1.14 22.13 -6.80
C GLY A 49 0.15 22.90 -7.66
N GLN A 50 -0.59 22.19 -8.49
CA GLN A 50 -1.61 22.77 -9.35
C GLN A 50 -3.00 22.79 -8.70
N ALA A 51 -3.31 21.79 -7.88
CA ALA A 51 -4.64 21.59 -7.31
C ALA A 51 -4.86 22.35 -5.98
N THR A 52 -3.78 22.57 -5.19
CA THR A 52 -3.89 23.02 -3.79
C THR A 52 -3.29 24.41 -3.55
N ARG A 53 -2.94 25.14 -4.60
CA ARG A 53 -2.23 26.43 -4.53
C ARG A 53 -2.94 27.47 -3.68
N ASN A 54 -4.27 27.42 -3.60
CA ASN A 54 -5.10 28.39 -2.89
C ASN A 54 -5.67 27.86 -1.56
N ASP A 55 -5.33 26.62 -1.15
CA ASP A 55 -5.94 25.96 0.00
C ASP A 55 -5.47 26.52 1.32
N VAL A 56 -4.22 26.98 1.38
CA VAL A 56 -3.62 27.53 2.61
C VAL A 56 -3.24 29.00 2.36
N PRO A 57 -3.97 29.96 2.95
CA PRO A 57 -3.64 31.38 2.82
C PRO A 57 -2.19 31.67 3.26
N GLY A 58 -1.42 32.35 2.43
CA GLY A 58 -0.02 32.70 2.71
C GLY A 58 1.01 31.59 2.50
N SER A 59 0.61 30.38 2.13
CA SER A 59 1.52 29.24 1.91
C SER A 59 1.08 28.39 0.69
N PRO A 60 1.26 28.87 -0.53
CA PRO A 60 0.77 28.21 -1.73
C PRO A 60 1.38 26.82 -1.97
N ASP A 61 2.60 26.61 -1.48
CA ASP A 61 3.35 25.36 -1.69
C ASP A 61 3.30 24.42 -0.46
N TYR A 62 2.41 24.67 0.51
CA TYR A 62 2.32 23.91 1.76
C TYR A 62 2.22 22.40 1.55
N TYR A 63 1.36 21.94 0.63
CA TYR A 63 1.18 20.51 0.33
C TYR A 63 2.34 19.96 -0.49
N VAL A 64 2.89 20.75 -1.40
CA VAL A 64 4.02 20.40 -2.28
C VAL A 64 5.29 20.15 -1.48
N ASP A 65 5.63 21.09 -0.59
CA ASP A 65 6.84 21.00 0.25
C ASP A 65 6.79 19.77 1.15
N ARG A 66 5.68 19.57 1.82
CA ARG A 66 5.50 18.42 2.71
C ARG A 66 5.52 17.09 1.95
N GLN A 67 4.79 17.00 0.83
CA GLN A 67 4.79 15.79 0.00
C GLN A 67 6.19 15.49 -0.54
N THR A 68 6.95 16.50 -0.94
CA THR A 68 8.34 16.36 -1.39
C THR A 68 9.24 15.84 -0.28
N ILE A 69 9.12 16.39 0.94
CA ILE A 69 9.87 15.89 2.10
C ILE A 69 9.52 14.43 2.38
N TYR A 70 8.24 14.06 2.37
CA TYR A 70 7.81 12.67 2.58
C TYR A 70 8.32 11.74 1.48
N ALA A 71 8.34 12.20 0.24
CA ALA A 71 8.87 11.45 -0.90
C ALA A 71 10.38 11.20 -0.75
N VAL A 72 11.15 12.22 -0.39
CA VAL A 72 12.60 12.09 -0.17
C VAL A 72 12.89 11.15 1.01
N LEU A 73 12.22 11.31 2.15
CA LEU A 73 12.38 10.44 3.31
C LEU A 73 11.96 9.00 2.97
N GLY A 74 10.87 8.82 2.23
CA GLY A 74 10.42 7.52 1.75
C GLY A 74 11.43 6.86 0.83
N LEU A 75 12.00 7.60 -0.12
CA LEU A 75 13.03 7.11 -1.04
C LEU A 75 14.31 6.68 -0.29
N ILE A 76 14.74 7.47 0.69
CA ILE A 76 15.86 7.12 1.57
C ILE A 76 15.54 5.82 2.32
N GLY A 77 14.35 5.72 2.93
CA GLY A 77 13.88 4.52 3.62
C GLY A 77 13.83 3.29 2.70
N MET A 78 13.34 3.45 1.46
CA MET A 78 13.34 2.41 0.43
C MET A 78 14.77 1.91 0.15
N VAL A 79 15.71 2.82 -0.04
CA VAL A 79 17.12 2.47 -0.29
C VAL A 79 17.73 1.76 0.92
N ILE A 80 17.50 2.23 2.13
CA ILE A 80 17.97 1.57 3.36
C ILE A 80 17.40 0.15 3.47
N LEU A 81 16.08 0.00 3.33
CA LEU A 81 15.41 -1.28 3.45
C LEU A 81 15.84 -2.28 2.36
N SER A 82 16.14 -1.79 1.16
CA SER A 82 16.65 -2.62 0.07
C SER A 82 18.00 -3.30 0.39
N ARG A 83 18.76 -2.77 1.39
CA ARG A 83 20.05 -3.33 1.85
C ARG A 83 19.92 -4.31 2.98
N ILE A 84 18.82 -4.26 3.70
CA ILE A 84 18.55 -5.16 4.81
C ILE A 84 18.11 -6.50 4.25
N ASP A 85 18.65 -7.59 4.79
CA ASP A 85 18.19 -8.92 4.47
C ASP A 85 16.75 -9.12 4.96
N TYR A 86 15.82 -9.24 4.02
CA TYR A 86 14.41 -9.42 4.34
C TYR A 86 14.15 -10.70 5.16
N SER A 87 15.03 -11.70 5.10
CA SER A 87 14.89 -12.95 5.87
C SER A 87 14.91 -12.72 7.37
N ARG A 88 15.59 -11.66 7.84
CA ARG A 88 15.60 -11.27 9.27
C ARG A 88 14.23 -10.92 9.82
N PHE A 89 13.35 -10.37 9.00
CA PHE A 89 11.99 -10.05 9.44
C PHE A 89 11.19 -11.29 9.82
N ARG A 90 11.51 -12.46 9.25
CA ARG A 90 10.91 -13.74 9.67
C ARG A 90 11.24 -14.07 11.11
N GLU A 91 12.48 -13.86 11.54
CA GLU A 91 12.91 -14.11 12.90
C GLU A 91 12.23 -13.16 13.89
N LEU A 92 12.04 -11.92 13.47
CA LEU A 92 11.42 -10.85 14.26
C LEU A 92 9.89 -10.84 14.19
N ARG A 93 9.24 -11.83 13.55
CA ARG A 93 7.78 -11.86 13.30
C ARG A 93 6.91 -11.57 14.52
N VAL A 94 7.27 -12.12 15.69
CA VAL A 94 6.52 -11.90 16.94
C VAL A 94 6.66 -10.45 17.38
N GLY A 95 7.90 -9.92 17.39
CA GLY A 95 8.17 -8.52 17.73
C GLY A 95 7.47 -7.55 16.78
N ILE A 96 7.51 -7.83 15.48
CA ILE A 96 6.82 -7.01 14.45
C ILE A 96 5.30 -7.05 14.68
N TYR A 97 4.74 -8.22 14.96
CA TYR A 97 3.31 -8.36 15.19
C TYR A 97 2.85 -7.67 16.48
N THR A 98 3.59 -7.84 17.56
CA THR A 98 3.29 -7.16 18.84
C THR A 98 3.43 -5.64 18.71
N PHE A 99 4.47 -5.17 18.01
CA PHE A 99 4.62 -3.74 17.71
C PHE A 99 3.46 -3.20 16.87
N LEU A 100 3.01 -3.93 15.84
CA LEU A 100 1.83 -3.58 15.05
C LEU A 100 0.60 -3.43 15.95
N CYS A 101 0.25 -4.47 16.72
CA CYS A 101 -0.95 -4.43 17.56
C CYS A 101 -0.84 -3.34 18.65
N ALA A 102 0.34 -3.18 19.26
CA ALA A 102 0.57 -2.15 20.28
C ALA A 102 0.45 -0.75 19.68
N SER A 103 1.09 -0.47 18.54
CA SER A 103 1.05 0.87 17.92
C SER A 103 -0.36 1.25 17.46
N VAL A 104 -1.11 0.30 16.90
CA VAL A 104 -2.52 0.53 16.54
C VAL A 104 -3.37 0.74 17.81
N SER A 105 -3.18 -0.07 18.87
CA SER A 105 -3.92 0.09 20.12
C SER A 105 -3.59 1.41 20.84
N LEU A 106 -2.35 1.87 20.76
CA LEU A 106 -1.92 3.12 21.41
C LEU A 106 -2.65 4.35 20.86
N VAL A 107 -3.12 4.32 19.63
CA VAL A 107 -3.94 5.39 19.02
C VAL A 107 -5.26 5.61 19.75
N PHE A 108 -5.87 4.59 20.38
CA PHE A 108 -7.09 4.75 21.15
C PHE A 108 -6.89 5.66 22.38
N VAL A 109 -5.67 5.63 22.95
CA VAL A 109 -5.33 6.38 24.16
C VAL A 109 -4.77 7.75 23.82
N PHE A 110 -3.80 7.80 22.92
CA PHE A 110 -3.00 9.00 22.63
C PHE A 110 -3.29 9.60 21.24
N GLY A 111 -4.17 9.01 20.44
CA GLY A 111 -4.47 9.49 19.10
C GLY A 111 -5.21 10.83 19.11
N PHE A 112 -4.85 11.70 18.18
CA PHE A 112 -5.56 12.95 17.93
C PHE A 112 -6.91 12.69 17.27
N ALA A 113 -7.94 13.39 17.75
CA ALA A 113 -9.29 13.29 17.21
C ALA A 113 -9.45 14.27 16.04
N ALA A 114 -9.27 13.79 14.81
CA ALA A 114 -9.59 14.54 13.62
C ALA A 114 -10.86 13.98 12.97
N ARG A 115 -11.81 14.86 12.61
CA ARG A 115 -13.06 14.49 11.92
C ARG A 115 -13.87 13.37 12.62
N GLY A 116 -13.90 13.40 13.95
CA GLY A 116 -14.66 12.44 14.76
C GLY A 116 -14.02 11.05 14.93
N SER A 117 -12.79 10.86 14.49
CA SER A 117 -12.07 9.60 14.69
C SER A 117 -10.62 9.84 15.09
N ARG A 118 -10.12 9.00 16.02
CA ARG A 118 -8.72 9.01 16.45
C ARG A 118 -7.98 7.97 15.62
N ARG A 119 -7.12 8.39 14.66
CA ARG A 119 -6.43 7.51 13.73
C ARG A 119 -4.93 7.76 13.64
N SER A 120 -4.46 8.92 14.06
CA SER A 120 -3.08 9.36 13.89
C SER A 120 -2.54 10.06 15.12
N PHE A 121 -1.23 10.09 15.22
CA PHE A 121 -0.48 10.94 16.11
C PHE A 121 -0.06 12.19 15.35
N GLU A 122 -0.35 13.37 15.86
CA GLU A 122 0.18 14.60 15.30
C GLU A 122 1.58 14.87 15.85
N LEU A 123 2.56 14.85 14.98
CA LEU A 123 3.91 15.33 15.23
C LEU A 123 4.07 16.72 14.58
N PRO A 124 4.99 17.58 15.05
CA PRO A 124 5.08 18.98 14.60
C PRO A 124 5.15 19.17 13.09
N PHE A 125 5.72 18.20 12.35
CA PHE A 125 5.90 18.27 10.89
C PHE A 125 5.15 17.20 10.11
N PHE A 126 4.50 16.24 10.79
CA PHE A 126 4.08 15.00 10.17
C PHE A 126 2.98 14.33 10.99
N SER A 127 1.90 13.95 10.34
CA SER A 127 0.85 13.12 10.95
C SER A 127 1.19 11.65 10.71
N PHE A 128 1.48 10.92 11.79
CA PHE A 128 1.80 9.50 11.73
C PHE A 128 0.57 8.64 12.00
N GLN A 129 0.18 7.86 10.97
CA GLN A 129 -0.89 6.88 11.09
C GLN A 129 -0.31 5.47 11.17
N PRO A 130 -0.33 4.82 12.34
CA PRO A 130 0.27 3.50 12.53
C PRO A 130 -0.30 2.42 11.62
N SER A 131 -1.58 2.49 11.27
CA SER A 131 -2.22 1.52 10.37
C SER A 131 -1.67 1.59 8.95
N GLU A 132 -1.12 2.72 8.48
CA GLU A 132 -0.49 2.81 7.17
C GLU A 132 0.78 1.94 7.09
N LEU A 133 1.68 2.09 8.06
CA LEU A 133 2.85 1.22 8.20
C LEU A 133 2.43 -0.21 8.58
N GLY A 134 1.36 -0.34 9.33
CA GLY A 134 0.81 -1.60 9.81
C GLY A 134 0.48 -2.60 8.71
N LYS A 135 0.08 -2.15 7.53
CA LYS A 135 -0.17 -3.00 6.36
C LYS A 135 1.08 -3.80 5.96
N LEU A 136 2.22 -3.11 5.89
CA LEU A 136 3.51 -3.76 5.61
C LEU A 136 3.93 -4.70 6.75
N LEU A 137 3.81 -4.23 8.00
CA LEU A 137 4.18 -5.02 9.18
C LEU A 137 3.35 -6.30 9.29
N LEU A 138 2.03 -6.23 8.98
CA LEU A 138 1.16 -7.39 8.95
C LEU A 138 1.65 -8.43 7.93
N VAL A 139 1.94 -8.00 6.69
CA VAL A 139 2.42 -8.91 5.63
C VAL A 139 3.72 -9.59 6.06
N LEU A 140 4.69 -8.84 6.61
CA LEU A 140 5.97 -9.37 7.09
C LEU A 140 5.79 -10.38 8.23
N ALA A 141 5.00 -10.04 9.24
CA ALA A 141 4.78 -10.90 10.40
C ALA A 141 3.98 -12.16 10.03
N LEU A 142 2.88 -11.98 9.30
CA LEU A 142 1.98 -13.08 8.94
C LEU A 142 2.67 -14.08 8.01
N ALA A 143 3.46 -13.61 7.03
CA ALA A 143 4.29 -14.48 6.19
C ALA A 143 5.24 -15.34 7.05
N GLY A 144 5.85 -14.77 8.10
CA GLY A 144 6.68 -15.52 9.05
C GLY A 144 5.88 -16.57 9.81
N PHE A 145 4.69 -16.24 10.32
CA PHE A 145 3.82 -17.19 11.01
C PHE A 145 3.34 -18.32 10.10
N VAL A 146 3.04 -18.02 8.81
CA VAL A 146 2.63 -19.02 7.82
C VAL A 146 3.75 -20.02 7.55
N ILE A 147 4.99 -19.56 7.33
CA ILE A 147 6.12 -20.43 7.07
C ILE A 147 6.44 -21.34 8.27
N ASP A 148 6.47 -20.77 9.49
CA ASP A 148 6.83 -21.54 10.69
C ASP A 148 5.67 -22.44 11.17
N GLY A 149 4.46 -22.09 10.83
CA GLY A 149 3.24 -22.86 11.13
C GLY A 149 2.92 -23.96 10.11
N ALA A 150 3.60 -24.02 8.97
CA ALA A 150 3.25 -24.90 7.84
C ALA A 150 3.20 -26.39 8.20
N ARG A 151 3.99 -26.84 9.16
CA ARG A 151 4.06 -28.23 9.64
C ARG A 151 3.24 -28.51 10.90
N ARG A 152 2.51 -27.52 11.45
CA ARG A 152 1.81 -27.66 12.73
C ARG A 152 0.30 -27.74 12.53
N GLY A 153 -0.29 -28.85 12.93
CA GLY A 153 -1.74 -29.05 12.93
C GLY A 153 -2.37 -29.35 11.55
N SER A 154 -3.68 -29.51 11.54
CA SER A 154 -4.46 -29.77 10.33
C SER A 154 -4.54 -28.54 9.42
N ALA A 155 -4.89 -28.73 8.14
CA ALA A 155 -5.06 -27.63 7.18
C ALA A 155 -6.10 -26.59 7.66
N ARG A 156 -7.20 -27.06 8.28
CA ARG A 156 -8.24 -26.21 8.85
C ARG A 156 -7.71 -25.38 10.04
N GLN A 157 -6.96 -26.00 10.95
CA GLN A 157 -6.37 -25.30 12.10
C GLN A 157 -5.39 -24.22 11.67
N ARG A 158 -4.56 -24.51 10.65
CA ARG A 158 -3.65 -23.52 10.08
C ARG A 158 -4.40 -22.33 9.47
N ALA A 159 -5.43 -22.61 8.64
CA ALA A 159 -6.22 -21.54 8.00
C ALA A 159 -6.90 -20.66 9.05
N VAL A 160 -7.54 -21.24 10.06
CA VAL A 160 -8.17 -20.48 11.16
C VAL A 160 -7.14 -19.65 11.93
N ARG A 161 -5.99 -20.23 12.27
CA ARG A 161 -4.92 -19.51 12.98
C ARG A 161 -4.41 -18.29 12.21
N TYR A 162 -4.15 -18.45 10.90
CA TYR A 162 -3.66 -17.34 10.07
C TYR A 162 -4.72 -16.27 9.88
N LEU A 163 -5.96 -16.69 9.71
CA LEU A 163 -7.10 -15.78 9.63
C LEU A 163 -7.25 -14.97 10.93
N CYS A 164 -7.23 -15.62 12.10
CA CYS A 164 -7.32 -14.94 13.38
C CYS A 164 -6.15 -13.95 13.60
N LEU A 165 -4.92 -14.35 13.24
CA LEU A 165 -3.76 -13.45 13.34
C LEU A 165 -3.88 -12.22 12.42
N GLY A 166 -4.48 -12.36 11.25
CA GLY A 166 -4.71 -11.23 10.36
C GLY A 166 -5.92 -10.38 10.74
N LEU A 167 -7.01 -11.01 11.21
CA LEU A 167 -8.23 -10.32 11.59
C LEU A 167 -8.10 -9.55 12.91
N ALA A 168 -7.22 -9.95 13.83
CA ALA A 168 -7.05 -9.25 15.10
C ALA A 168 -6.62 -7.78 14.90
N PRO A 169 -5.52 -7.46 14.16
CA PRO A 169 -5.20 -6.06 13.87
C PRO A 169 -6.21 -5.38 12.94
N ALA A 170 -6.86 -6.12 12.01
CA ALA A 170 -7.94 -5.57 11.19
C ALA A 170 -9.13 -5.09 12.05
N ALA A 171 -9.51 -5.87 13.07
CA ALA A 171 -10.56 -5.50 14.01
C ALA A 171 -10.17 -4.27 14.86
N LEU A 172 -8.92 -4.17 15.30
CA LEU A 172 -8.44 -2.97 16.00
C LEU A 172 -8.58 -1.73 15.13
N VAL A 173 -8.21 -1.80 13.85
CA VAL A 173 -8.35 -0.68 12.90
C VAL A 173 -9.83 -0.37 12.62
N PHE A 174 -10.68 -1.39 12.51
CA PHE A 174 -12.13 -1.22 12.36
C PHE A 174 -12.75 -0.47 13.53
N LEU A 175 -12.32 -0.76 14.77
CA LEU A 175 -12.76 -0.06 15.97
C LEU A 175 -12.32 1.42 16.01
N GLN A 176 -11.31 1.81 15.21
CA GLN A 176 -10.87 3.22 15.02
C GLN A 176 -11.70 3.97 13.96
N PRO A 177 -12.91 3.60 13.68
CA PRO A 177 -13.78 3.88 12.52
C PRO A 177 -13.03 4.04 11.18
N ASP A 178 -12.05 3.15 10.89
CA ASP A 178 -11.31 3.12 9.62
C ASP A 178 -11.64 1.85 8.83
N LEU A 179 -12.81 1.88 8.16
CA LEU A 179 -13.28 0.78 7.33
C LEU A 179 -12.32 0.46 6.19
N GLY A 180 -11.84 1.50 5.50
CA GLY A 180 -10.99 1.33 4.33
C GLY A 180 -9.71 0.58 4.67
N THR A 181 -8.96 1.07 5.64
CA THR A 181 -7.70 0.43 6.05
C THR A 181 -7.95 -0.96 6.64
N SER A 182 -9.03 -1.18 7.40
CA SER A 182 -9.41 -2.51 7.90
C SER A 182 -9.62 -3.52 6.76
N MET A 183 -10.30 -3.13 5.66
CA MET A 183 -10.44 -3.98 4.46
C MET A 183 -9.08 -4.32 3.83
N VAL A 184 -8.16 -3.37 3.80
CA VAL A 184 -6.79 -3.62 3.29
C VAL A 184 -6.08 -4.66 4.15
N PHE A 185 -6.23 -4.64 5.47
CA PHE A 185 -5.67 -5.67 6.37
C PHE A 185 -6.26 -7.05 6.10
N VAL A 186 -7.58 -7.14 5.87
CA VAL A 186 -8.23 -8.40 5.49
C VAL A 186 -7.66 -8.93 4.17
N VAL A 187 -7.57 -8.10 3.15
CA VAL A 187 -7.03 -8.48 1.83
C VAL A 187 -5.57 -8.89 1.92
N ALA A 188 -4.74 -8.15 2.68
CA ALA A 188 -3.35 -8.51 2.94
C ALA A 188 -3.25 -9.90 3.60
N THR A 189 -4.13 -10.19 4.55
CA THR A 189 -4.22 -11.50 5.21
C THR A 189 -4.55 -12.61 4.22
N LEU A 190 -5.60 -12.42 3.42
CA LEU A 190 -6.01 -13.39 2.40
C LEU A 190 -4.92 -13.60 1.34
N ALA A 191 -4.24 -12.54 0.92
CA ALA A 191 -3.13 -12.62 -0.02
C ALA A 191 -1.99 -13.48 0.53
N VAL A 192 -1.54 -13.24 1.76
CA VAL A 192 -0.47 -14.04 2.39
C VAL A 192 -0.90 -15.49 2.56
N MET A 193 -2.18 -15.75 2.92
CA MET A 193 -2.72 -17.11 3.01
C MET A 193 -2.75 -17.81 1.65
N TYR A 194 -3.10 -17.10 0.57
CA TYR A 194 -3.13 -17.62 -0.80
C TYR A 194 -1.73 -18.06 -1.25
N PHE A 195 -0.75 -17.18 -1.17
CA PHE A 195 0.64 -17.51 -1.49
C PHE A 195 1.23 -18.55 -0.52
N GLY A 196 0.69 -18.67 0.69
CA GLY A 196 1.02 -19.70 1.68
C GLY A 196 0.45 -21.09 1.37
N GLY A 197 -0.27 -21.25 0.25
CA GLY A 197 -0.81 -22.53 -0.19
C GLY A 197 -2.00 -23.03 0.63
N VAL A 198 -2.77 -22.12 1.24
CA VAL A 198 -4.05 -22.47 1.88
C VAL A 198 -5.04 -22.93 0.80
N ARG A 199 -5.75 -24.03 1.03
CA ARG A 199 -6.67 -24.63 0.06
C ARG A 199 -7.77 -23.66 -0.34
N TRP A 200 -8.13 -23.61 -1.62
CA TRP A 200 -9.18 -22.74 -2.14
C TRP A 200 -10.54 -22.91 -1.44
N THR A 201 -10.84 -24.11 -0.96
CA THR A 201 -12.06 -24.38 -0.19
C THR A 201 -12.22 -23.50 1.05
N HIS A 202 -11.11 -23.14 1.71
CA HIS A 202 -11.16 -22.25 2.87
C HIS A 202 -11.51 -20.81 2.45
N PHE A 203 -11.02 -20.35 1.29
CA PHE A 203 -11.40 -19.03 0.77
C PHE A 203 -12.87 -18.98 0.37
N ALA A 204 -13.41 -20.06 -0.21
CA ALA A 204 -14.84 -20.17 -0.50
C ALA A 204 -15.68 -20.08 0.78
N VAL A 205 -15.28 -20.78 1.84
CA VAL A 205 -15.95 -20.70 3.15
C VAL A 205 -15.86 -19.31 3.76
N ILE A 206 -14.67 -18.67 3.71
CA ILE A 206 -14.47 -17.30 4.21
C ILE A 206 -15.34 -16.33 3.41
N GLY A 207 -15.38 -16.46 2.08
CA GLY A 207 -16.21 -15.64 1.21
C GLY A 207 -17.70 -15.80 1.51
N ALA A 208 -18.17 -17.04 1.65
CA ALA A 208 -19.56 -17.32 2.03
C ALA A 208 -19.90 -16.74 3.40
N ALA A 209 -19.02 -16.91 4.40
CA ALA A 209 -19.21 -16.33 5.73
C ALA A 209 -19.24 -14.79 5.69
N LEU A 210 -18.41 -14.16 4.85
CA LEU A 210 -18.41 -12.71 4.66
C LEU A 210 -19.71 -12.23 4.02
N VAL A 211 -20.22 -12.91 2.99
CA VAL A 211 -21.51 -12.59 2.35
C VAL A 211 -22.65 -12.69 3.36
N VAL A 212 -22.69 -13.78 4.15
CA VAL A 212 -23.68 -13.94 5.22
C VAL A 212 -23.58 -12.83 6.25
N LEU A 213 -22.37 -12.49 6.69
CA LEU A 213 -22.14 -11.40 7.66
C LEU A 213 -22.61 -10.06 7.11
N ILE A 214 -22.26 -9.73 5.87
CA ILE A 214 -22.69 -8.49 5.20
C ILE A 214 -24.21 -8.45 5.10
N SER A 215 -24.85 -9.54 4.65
CA SER A 215 -26.31 -9.63 4.57
C SER A 215 -26.98 -9.46 5.92
N LEU A 216 -26.41 -10.06 6.97
CA LEU A 216 -26.91 -9.94 8.33
C LEU A 216 -26.82 -8.51 8.85
N VAL A 217 -25.72 -7.83 8.60
CA VAL A 217 -25.47 -6.44 9.05
C VAL A 217 -26.29 -5.43 8.24
N LEU A 218 -26.41 -5.61 6.92
CA LEU A 218 -27.05 -4.63 6.03
C LEU A 218 -28.56 -4.83 5.86
N VAL A 219 -29.03 -6.07 5.97
CA VAL A 219 -30.44 -6.39 5.70
C VAL A 219 -31.18 -6.80 6.99
N VAL A 220 -30.63 -7.74 7.74
CA VAL A 220 -31.33 -8.32 8.90
C VAL A 220 -31.30 -7.36 10.09
N ALA A 221 -30.16 -6.75 10.43
CA ALA A 221 -30.03 -5.90 11.60
C ALA A 221 -30.93 -4.63 11.52
N PRO A 222 -31.01 -3.89 10.41
CA PRO A 222 -31.97 -2.80 10.25
C PRO A 222 -33.43 -3.27 10.32
N ALA A 223 -33.74 -4.42 9.69
CA ALA A 223 -35.11 -4.97 9.71
C ALA A 223 -35.60 -5.32 11.11
N VAL A 224 -34.68 -5.66 12.03
CA VAL A 224 -35.00 -5.97 13.44
C VAL A 224 -34.89 -4.74 14.35
N GLY A 225 -34.61 -3.56 13.79
CA GLY A 225 -34.51 -2.31 14.55
C GLY A 225 -33.21 -2.11 15.37
N THR A 226 -32.19 -2.94 15.12
CA THR A 226 -30.89 -2.88 15.81
C THR A 226 -29.76 -2.55 14.83
N PRO A 227 -29.63 -1.30 14.31
CA PRO A 227 -28.58 -0.98 13.35
C PRO A 227 -27.20 -1.11 14.02
N ILE A 228 -26.35 -1.99 13.43
CA ILE A 228 -24.99 -2.27 13.92
C ILE A 228 -24.01 -1.22 13.38
N LEU A 229 -24.33 -0.64 12.21
CA LEU A 229 -23.50 0.37 11.57
C LEU A 229 -23.73 1.74 12.21
N LYS A 230 -22.64 2.51 12.36
CA LYS A 230 -22.74 3.92 12.72
C LYS A 230 -23.30 4.69 11.51
N GLY A 231 -24.08 5.77 11.78
CA GLY A 231 -24.76 6.51 10.72
C GLY A 231 -23.89 6.94 9.53
N TYR A 232 -22.60 7.29 9.76
CA TYR A 232 -21.68 7.62 8.66
C TYR A 232 -21.28 6.41 7.81
N GLN A 233 -21.26 5.20 8.36
CA GLN A 233 -20.95 3.95 7.63
C GLN A 233 -22.12 3.54 6.76
N GLU A 234 -23.33 3.68 7.30
CA GLU A 234 -24.58 3.47 6.59
C GLU A 234 -24.71 4.46 5.43
N GLN A 235 -24.44 5.75 5.68
CA GLN A 235 -24.46 6.79 4.63
C GLN A 235 -23.51 6.48 3.48
N ARG A 236 -22.31 5.95 3.73
CA ARG A 236 -21.36 5.58 2.66
C ARG A 236 -21.86 4.45 1.78
N LEU A 237 -22.56 3.49 2.36
CA LEU A 237 -23.13 2.35 1.64
C LEU A 237 -24.43 2.73 0.90
N THR A 238 -25.33 3.45 1.56
CA THR A 238 -26.58 3.91 0.96
C THR A 238 -26.33 4.92 -0.16
N SER A 239 -25.35 5.82 0.02
CA SER A 239 -24.95 6.76 -1.02
C SER A 239 -24.38 6.10 -2.26
N PHE A 240 -23.75 4.94 -2.12
CA PHE A 240 -23.28 4.14 -3.26
C PHE A 240 -24.42 3.45 -3.99
N LEU A 241 -25.41 2.89 -3.24
CA LEU A 241 -26.54 2.17 -3.82
C LEU A 241 -27.59 3.12 -4.41
N HIS A 242 -27.81 4.27 -3.76
CA HIS A 242 -28.79 5.30 -4.13
C HIS A 242 -28.15 6.70 -4.16
N PRO A 243 -27.31 7.01 -5.17
CA PRO A 243 -26.57 8.29 -5.21
C PRO A 243 -27.47 9.51 -5.27
N SER A 244 -28.68 9.38 -5.88
CA SER A 244 -29.64 10.47 -6.04
C SER A 244 -30.37 10.88 -4.74
N GLU A 245 -30.49 9.97 -3.77
CA GLU A 245 -31.20 10.22 -2.52
C GLU A 245 -30.33 10.91 -1.46
N ASN A 246 -29.01 10.80 -1.59
CA ASN A 246 -28.02 11.39 -0.67
C ASN A 246 -27.25 12.55 -1.32
N ALA A 247 -27.99 13.63 -1.66
CA ALA A 247 -27.43 14.85 -2.26
C ALA A 247 -26.47 15.65 -1.34
N SER A 248 -26.24 15.17 -0.10
CA SER A 248 -25.32 15.77 0.87
C SER A 248 -24.34 14.71 1.40
N GLY A 249 -23.09 15.11 1.69
CA GLY A 249 -22.09 14.21 2.27
C GLY A 249 -21.40 13.30 1.27
N ALA A 250 -21.36 11.99 1.53
CA ALA A 250 -20.60 11.02 0.73
C ALA A 250 -21.12 10.90 -0.71
N GLY A 251 -22.43 10.92 -0.94
CA GLY A 251 -23.02 10.87 -2.29
C GLY A 251 -22.63 12.08 -3.12
N TYR A 252 -22.64 13.28 -2.54
CA TYR A 252 -22.18 14.50 -3.19
C TYR A 252 -20.72 14.39 -3.63
N GLN A 253 -19.82 13.94 -2.74
CA GLN A 253 -18.40 13.80 -3.08
C GLN A 253 -18.17 12.87 -4.25
N GLN A 254 -18.88 11.73 -4.27
CA GLN A 254 -18.77 10.76 -5.37
C GLN A 254 -19.31 11.31 -6.69
N ALA A 255 -20.46 11.97 -6.66
CA ALA A 255 -21.05 12.58 -7.85
C ALA A 255 -20.14 13.67 -8.44
N GLN A 256 -19.55 14.52 -7.59
CA GLN A 256 -18.59 15.54 -8.02
C GLN A 256 -17.30 14.93 -8.59
N SER A 257 -16.80 13.84 -8.01
CA SER A 257 -15.65 13.11 -8.54
C SER A 257 -15.90 12.57 -9.95
N VAL A 258 -17.05 11.90 -10.16
CA VAL A 258 -17.44 11.37 -11.47
C VAL A 258 -17.62 12.50 -12.49
N THR A 259 -18.26 13.62 -12.08
CA THR A 259 -18.43 14.81 -12.91
C THR A 259 -17.09 15.42 -13.29
N ALA A 260 -16.15 15.54 -12.35
CA ALA A 260 -14.80 16.04 -12.58
C ALA A 260 -14.06 15.19 -13.63
N ILE A 261 -14.02 13.87 -13.45
CA ILE A 261 -13.38 12.95 -14.39
C ILE A 261 -14.03 13.04 -15.77
N GLY A 262 -15.38 13.02 -15.85
CA GLY A 262 -16.11 13.10 -17.11
C GLY A 262 -15.87 14.41 -17.85
N SER A 263 -15.73 15.51 -17.11
CA SER A 263 -15.47 16.83 -17.66
C SER A 263 -14.09 17.00 -18.29
N GLY A 264 -13.12 16.14 -17.91
CA GLY A 264 -11.75 16.20 -18.42
C GLY A 264 -11.56 15.64 -19.82
N GLU A 265 -12.54 14.89 -20.36
CA GLU A 265 -12.50 14.32 -21.71
C GLU A 265 -11.16 13.61 -22.04
N LYS A 266 -10.57 13.86 -23.23
CA LYS A 266 -9.33 13.21 -23.68
C LYS A 266 -8.07 13.84 -23.09
N THR A 267 -7.97 15.16 -23.06
CA THR A 267 -6.72 15.89 -22.77
C THR A 267 -6.76 16.71 -21.48
N GLY A 268 -7.93 16.77 -20.84
CA GLY A 268 -8.14 17.54 -19.63
C GLY A 268 -8.48 19.01 -19.85
N ARG A 269 -8.90 19.65 -18.78
CA ARG A 269 -9.25 21.08 -18.75
C ARG A 269 -8.09 21.98 -18.34
N GLY A 270 -6.97 21.41 -17.87
CA GLY A 270 -5.81 22.16 -17.40
C GLY A 270 -6.19 23.18 -16.31
N ASP A 271 -5.83 24.44 -16.50
CA ASP A 271 -6.16 25.52 -15.57
C ASP A 271 -7.65 25.92 -15.56
N ARG A 272 -8.45 25.41 -16.49
CA ARG A 272 -9.91 25.58 -16.52
C ARG A 272 -10.66 24.49 -15.76
N ALA A 273 -9.98 23.68 -14.97
CA ALA A 273 -10.56 22.66 -14.11
C ALA A 273 -11.42 23.31 -13.00
N THR A 274 -12.74 23.37 -13.21
CA THR A 274 -13.66 24.10 -12.33
C THR A 274 -14.04 23.32 -11.09
N GLN A 275 -14.20 21.99 -11.20
CA GLN A 275 -14.62 21.16 -10.08
C GLN A 275 -13.56 21.11 -8.98
N THR A 276 -12.29 20.97 -9.38
CA THR A 276 -11.17 20.95 -8.45
C THR A 276 -10.77 22.34 -7.97
N ARG A 277 -10.87 23.39 -8.81
CA ARG A 277 -10.46 24.76 -8.46
C ARG A 277 -11.44 25.46 -7.52
N LEU A 278 -12.75 25.17 -7.64
CA LEU A 278 -13.81 25.80 -6.86
C LEU A 278 -14.23 24.97 -5.63
N ASP A 279 -13.41 24.00 -5.22
CA ASP A 279 -13.63 23.15 -4.04
C ASP A 279 -14.92 22.29 -4.09
N PHE A 280 -15.46 22.03 -5.28
CA PHE A 280 -16.62 21.14 -5.41
C PHE A 280 -16.28 19.68 -5.11
N VAL A 281 -14.98 19.29 -5.21
CA VAL A 281 -14.49 17.97 -4.79
C VAL A 281 -13.77 18.11 -3.44
N PRO A 282 -14.45 17.86 -2.30
CA PRO A 282 -13.80 17.82 -1.00
C PRO A 282 -12.71 16.73 -0.98
N GLU A 283 -11.68 16.89 -0.14
CA GLU A 283 -10.58 15.92 -0.01
C GLU A 283 -9.85 15.61 -1.33
N ARG A 284 -9.79 16.56 -2.26
CA ARG A 284 -9.16 16.42 -3.58
C ARG A 284 -7.67 16.10 -3.50
N HIS A 285 -6.99 16.49 -2.42
CA HIS A 285 -5.56 16.23 -2.22
C HIS A 285 -5.27 14.85 -1.60
N THR A 286 -6.28 14.18 -1.03
CA THR A 286 -6.14 12.86 -0.39
C THR A 286 -6.85 11.78 -1.21
N ASP A 287 -8.13 11.54 -0.92
CA ASP A 287 -8.89 10.39 -1.43
C ASP A 287 -9.32 10.55 -2.89
N PHE A 288 -9.54 11.80 -3.34
CA PHE A 288 -10.04 12.14 -4.67
C PHE A 288 -8.98 12.71 -5.63
N ILE A 289 -7.69 12.44 -5.36
CA ILE A 289 -6.60 12.91 -6.24
C ILE A 289 -6.74 12.37 -7.68
N PHE A 290 -7.30 11.17 -7.85
CA PHE A 290 -7.54 10.60 -9.18
C PHE A 290 -8.60 11.38 -9.96
N ALA A 291 -9.60 11.97 -9.29
CA ALA A 291 -10.57 12.87 -9.92
C ALA A 291 -9.91 14.16 -10.41
N VAL A 292 -8.97 14.72 -9.62
CA VAL A 292 -8.16 15.88 -10.04
C VAL A 292 -7.37 15.57 -11.30
N ILE A 293 -6.74 14.39 -11.35
CA ILE A 293 -5.98 13.93 -12.53
C ILE A 293 -6.90 13.81 -13.73
N GLY A 294 -8.07 13.20 -13.56
CA GLY A 294 -9.06 13.04 -14.60
C GLY A 294 -9.56 14.39 -15.15
N GLU A 295 -9.87 15.36 -14.29
CA GLU A 295 -10.33 16.69 -14.73
C GLU A 295 -9.22 17.50 -15.41
N ARG A 296 -8.01 17.55 -14.79
CA ARG A 296 -6.94 18.42 -15.30
C ARG A 296 -6.22 17.89 -16.52
N TYR A 297 -5.95 16.58 -16.55
CA TYR A 297 -5.13 15.93 -17.60
C TYR A 297 -5.94 14.96 -18.46
N GLY A 298 -7.24 14.80 -18.19
CA GLY A 298 -8.15 13.97 -18.95
C GLY A 298 -7.79 12.48 -18.93
N PHE A 299 -8.29 11.78 -19.95
CA PHE A 299 -7.98 10.37 -20.15
C PHE A 299 -6.48 10.10 -20.27
N MET A 300 -5.71 10.99 -20.91
CA MET A 300 -4.27 10.84 -21.09
C MET A 300 -3.52 10.81 -19.74
N GLY A 301 -3.86 11.71 -18.82
CA GLY A 301 -3.27 11.73 -17.47
C GLY A 301 -3.65 10.51 -16.65
N ALA A 302 -4.93 10.13 -16.68
CA ALA A 302 -5.42 8.93 -16.00
C ALA A 302 -4.75 7.66 -16.55
N ALA A 303 -4.63 7.52 -17.87
CA ALA A 303 -3.97 6.40 -18.52
C ALA A 303 -2.48 6.32 -18.18
N LEU A 304 -1.77 7.45 -18.12
CA LEU A 304 -0.38 7.51 -17.69
C LEU A 304 -0.21 6.96 -16.27
N VAL A 305 -1.02 7.43 -15.33
CA VAL A 305 -0.97 6.98 -13.92
C VAL A 305 -1.29 5.49 -13.80
N LEU A 306 -2.33 5.01 -14.47
CA LEU A 306 -2.68 3.59 -14.47
C LEU A 306 -1.60 2.74 -15.13
N SER A 307 -0.93 3.23 -16.16
CA SER A 307 0.20 2.54 -16.80
C SER A 307 1.41 2.43 -15.87
N LEU A 308 1.71 3.47 -15.09
CA LEU A 308 2.76 3.43 -14.07
C LEU A 308 2.42 2.43 -12.96
N TYR A 309 1.16 2.36 -12.51
CA TYR A 309 0.74 1.32 -11.56
C TYR A 309 0.80 -0.07 -12.19
N ALA A 310 0.38 -0.24 -13.43
CA ALA A 310 0.51 -1.52 -14.13
C ALA A 310 1.97 -1.99 -14.21
N LEU A 311 2.90 -1.08 -14.51
CA LEU A 311 4.34 -1.36 -14.48
C LEU A 311 4.81 -1.75 -13.08
N LEU A 312 4.39 -1.02 -12.03
CA LEU A 312 4.73 -1.30 -10.64
C LEU A 312 4.25 -2.70 -10.24
N PHE A 313 3.00 -3.05 -10.54
CA PHE A 313 2.42 -4.36 -10.21
C PHE A 313 3.07 -5.49 -11.01
N TRP A 314 3.31 -5.28 -12.31
CA TRP A 314 4.00 -6.26 -13.14
C TRP A 314 5.39 -6.59 -12.57
N ARG A 315 6.14 -5.55 -12.17
CA ARG A 315 7.46 -5.75 -11.56
C ARG A 315 7.37 -6.43 -10.19
N ALA A 316 6.40 -6.03 -9.35
CA ALA A 316 6.16 -6.68 -8.06
C ALA A 316 5.83 -8.18 -8.22
N LEU A 317 4.92 -8.53 -9.13
CA LEU A 317 4.58 -9.93 -9.44
C LEU A 317 5.77 -10.71 -10.01
N ARG A 318 6.61 -10.09 -10.83
CA ARG A 318 7.85 -10.72 -11.29
C ARG A 318 8.79 -11.04 -10.13
N ILE A 319 8.87 -10.19 -9.11
CA ILE A 319 9.67 -10.44 -7.91
C ILE A 319 9.12 -11.64 -7.12
N VAL A 320 7.80 -11.84 -7.08
CA VAL A 320 7.18 -13.05 -6.49
C VAL A 320 7.75 -14.31 -7.12
N THR A 321 7.84 -14.36 -8.44
CA THR A 321 8.34 -15.54 -9.17
C THR A 321 9.86 -15.72 -9.07
N LEU A 322 10.61 -14.63 -8.88
CA LEU A 322 12.07 -14.64 -8.76
C LEU A 322 12.56 -14.96 -7.34
N SER A 323 11.68 -14.89 -6.35
CA SER A 323 12.05 -15.05 -4.93
C SER A 323 12.71 -16.41 -4.67
N LYS A 324 13.81 -16.39 -3.90
CA LYS A 324 14.59 -17.58 -3.56
C LYS A 324 13.90 -18.53 -2.60
N ASN A 325 13.07 -18.01 -1.72
CA ASN A 325 12.47 -18.76 -0.63
C ASN A 325 10.99 -18.42 -0.49
N SER A 326 10.25 -19.33 0.10
CA SER A 326 8.80 -19.19 0.29
C SER A 326 8.44 -17.95 1.12
N TYR A 327 9.28 -17.52 2.07
CA TYR A 327 9.02 -16.30 2.84
C TYR A 327 8.99 -15.06 1.96
N GLY A 328 10.00 -14.90 1.09
CA GLY A 328 10.02 -13.78 0.14
C GLY A 328 8.86 -13.82 -0.85
N THR A 329 8.44 -15.01 -1.31
CA THR A 329 7.26 -15.19 -2.18
C THR A 329 5.99 -14.69 -1.48
N LEU A 330 5.78 -15.06 -0.20
CA LEU A 330 4.63 -14.63 0.58
C LEU A 330 4.62 -13.11 0.80
N VAL A 331 5.78 -12.55 1.16
CA VAL A 331 5.94 -11.12 1.41
C VAL A 331 5.72 -10.32 0.13
N ALA A 332 6.38 -10.70 -0.98
CA ALA A 332 6.22 -10.00 -2.24
C ALA A 332 4.79 -10.09 -2.78
N GLY A 333 4.17 -11.27 -2.70
CA GLY A 333 2.78 -11.48 -3.09
C GLY A 333 1.80 -10.69 -2.21
N GLY A 334 2.00 -10.71 -0.90
CA GLY A 334 1.21 -9.95 0.04
C GLY A 334 1.27 -8.44 -0.23
N ILE A 335 2.47 -7.88 -0.43
CA ILE A 335 2.66 -6.45 -0.77
C ILE A 335 1.99 -6.13 -2.12
N ALA A 336 2.23 -6.94 -3.16
CA ALA A 336 1.70 -6.69 -4.50
C ALA A 336 0.16 -6.64 -4.51
N VAL A 337 -0.49 -7.63 -3.88
CA VAL A 337 -1.97 -7.68 -3.81
C VAL A 337 -2.52 -6.57 -2.93
N THR A 338 -1.85 -6.23 -1.83
CA THR A 338 -2.28 -5.14 -0.94
C THR A 338 -2.27 -3.79 -1.67
N LEU A 339 -1.19 -3.48 -2.40
CA LEU A 339 -1.09 -2.25 -3.19
C LEU A 339 -2.10 -2.24 -4.35
N LEU A 340 -2.25 -3.37 -5.06
CA LEU A 340 -3.22 -3.50 -6.15
C LEU A 340 -4.64 -3.23 -5.66
N PHE A 341 -5.02 -3.80 -4.51
CA PHE A 341 -6.33 -3.59 -3.91
C PHE A 341 -6.57 -2.12 -3.55
N GLN A 342 -5.57 -1.43 -2.97
CA GLN A 342 -5.69 -0.02 -2.64
C GLN A 342 -5.93 0.84 -3.89
N VAL A 343 -5.16 0.59 -4.97
CA VAL A 343 -5.34 1.30 -6.25
C VAL A 343 -6.71 1.00 -6.84
N PHE A 344 -7.13 -0.27 -6.86
CA PHE A 344 -8.42 -0.68 -7.41
C PHE A 344 -9.59 -0.02 -6.69
N VAL A 345 -9.57 -0.01 -5.35
CA VAL A 345 -10.65 0.59 -4.57
C VAL A 345 -10.63 2.11 -4.70
N ASN A 346 -9.46 2.77 -4.64
CA ASN A 346 -9.40 4.22 -4.77
C ASN A 346 -9.85 4.69 -6.15
N VAL A 347 -9.33 4.13 -7.22
CA VAL A 347 -9.77 4.46 -8.59
C VAL A 347 -11.25 4.12 -8.78
N GLY A 348 -11.68 2.96 -8.28
CA GLY A 348 -13.08 2.53 -8.37
C GLY A 348 -14.06 3.47 -7.66
N MET A 349 -13.71 3.98 -6.46
CA MET A 349 -14.57 4.95 -5.77
C MET A 349 -14.61 6.31 -6.48
N ASN A 350 -13.51 6.75 -7.08
CA ASN A 350 -13.47 7.97 -7.87
C ASN A 350 -14.32 7.87 -9.14
N LEU A 351 -14.41 6.67 -9.74
CA LEU A 351 -15.24 6.39 -10.91
C LEU A 351 -16.71 6.06 -10.56
N GLY A 352 -17.07 6.02 -9.29
CA GLY A 352 -18.41 5.66 -8.86
C GLY A 352 -18.75 4.17 -8.90
N ILE A 353 -17.75 3.29 -9.09
CA ILE A 353 -17.92 1.82 -9.17
C ILE A 353 -17.82 1.16 -7.80
N MET A 354 -17.21 1.85 -6.83
CA MET A 354 -16.97 1.39 -5.46
C MET A 354 -17.48 2.43 -4.46
N PRO A 355 -17.89 2.03 -3.25
CA PRO A 355 -18.24 2.98 -2.19
C PRO A 355 -17.03 3.77 -1.72
N ILE A 356 -17.25 4.96 -1.15
CA ILE A 356 -16.19 5.79 -0.60
C ILE A 356 -15.63 5.13 0.67
N THR A 357 -14.38 4.70 0.60
CA THR A 357 -13.70 3.97 1.68
C THR A 357 -12.70 4.81 2.46
N GLY A 358 -12.19 5.89 1.87
CA GLY A 358 -11.11 6.68 2.47
C GLY A 358 -9.74 6.00 2.38
N ILE A 359 -9.54 5.09 1.40
CA ILE A 359 -8.24 4.47 1.14
C ILE A 359 -7.45 5.40 0.23
N PRO A 360 -6.26 5.89 0.66
CA PRO A 360 -5.44 6.74 -0.19
C PRO A 360 -4.87 5.98 -1.39
N LEU A 361 -4.68 6.68 -2.50
CA LEU A 361 -4.01 6.17 -3.68
C LEU A 361 -2.48 6.12 -3.44
N PRO A 362 -1.85 4.93 -3.37
CA PRO A 362 -0.44 4.79 -3.00
C PRO A 362 0.49 5.67 -3.84
N LEU A 363 1.40 6.43 -3.22
CA LEU A 363 2.35 7.37 -3.85
C LEU A 363 1.71 8.59 -4.54
N MET A 364 0.39 8.61 -4.75
CA MET A 364 -0.30 9.72 -5.42
C MET A 364 -1.01 10.63 -4.44
N SER A 365 -1.76 10.06 -3.48
CA SER A 365 -2.45 10.85 -2.45
C SER A 365 -1.48 11.59 -1.56
N TYR A 366 -1.86 12.80 -1.13
CA TYR A 366 -1.16 13.51 -0.09
C TYR A 366 -1.27 12.75 1.24
N GLY A 367 -0.13 12.46 1.84
CA GLY A 367 -0.10 11.79 3.15
C GLY A 367 1.26 11.18 3.47
N GLY A 368 1.93 11.74 4.50
CA GLY A 368 3.28 11.31 4.88
C GLY A 368 3.37 9.84 5.22
N SER A 369 2.45 9.33 6.04
CA SER A 369 2.47 7.92 6.46
C SER A 369 2.25 6.95 5.29
N SER A 370 1.34 7.28 4.35
CA SER A 370 1.04 6.44 3.19
C SER A 370 2.20 6.39 2.21
N VAL A 371 2.80 7.55 1.89
CA VAL A 371 3.96 7.64 0.99
C VAL A 371 5.16 6.90 1.58
N LEU A 372 5.47 7.14 2.86
CA LEU A 372 6.56 6.43 3.56
C LEU A 372 6.33 4.92 3.57
N ALA A 373 5.15 4.46 3.99
CA ALA A 373 4.82 3.03 4.06
C ALA A 373 4.92 2.35 2.69
N THR A 374 4.48 3.03 1.63
CA THR A 374 4.55 2.49 0.27
C THR A 374 6.00 2.40 -0.23
N PHE A 375 6.82 3.43 0.00
CA PHE A 375 8.25 3.35 -0.34
C PHE A 375 8.98 2.27 0.46
N LEU A 376 8.67 2.09 1.74
CA LEU A 376 9.22 0.99 2.54
C LEU A 376 8.79 -0.37 1.99
N ALA A 377 7.54 -0.52 1.56
CA ALA A 377 7.06 -1.74 0.91
C ALA A 377 7.82 -2.02 -0.40
N VAL A 378 8.04 -1.00 -1.23
CA VAL A 378 8.90 -1.10 -2.42
C VAL A 378 10.35 -1.45 -2.04
N GLY A 379 10.87 -0.91 -0.95
CA GLY A 379 12.20 -1.24 -0.40
C GLY A 379 12.34 -2.71 -0.04
N VAL A 380 11.33 -3.31 0.58
CA VAL A 380 11.28 -4.76 0.87
C VAL A 380 11.24 -5.57 -0.43
N LEU A 381 10.44 -5.17 -1.42
CA LEU A 381 10.45 -5.81 -2.75
C LEU A 381 11.83 -5.75 -3.40
N GLN A 382 12.52 -4.61 -3.31
CA GLN A 382 13.89 -4.46 -3.80
C GLN A 382 14.87 -5.39 -3.07
N SER A 383 14.76 -5.51 -1.75
CA SER A 383 15.60 -6.45 -0.97
C SER A 383 15.42 -7.90 -1.46
N ILE A 384 14.17 -8.32 -1.69
CA ILE A 384 13.87 -9.67 -2.22
C ILE A 384 14.48 -9.85 -3.61
N ASN A 385 14.34 -8.88 -4.51
CA ASN A 385 14.91 -8.92 -5.86
C ASN A 385 16.45 -8.96 -5.86
N ILE A 386 17.11 -8.12 -5.06
CA ILE A 386 18.57 -8.06 -4.95
C ILE A 386 19.12 -9.42 -4.50
N GLN A 387 18.54 -10.00 -3.46
CA GLN A 387 18.98 -11.29 -2.94
C GLN A 387 18.68 -12.44 -3.91
N ALA A 388 17.59 -12.38 -4.66
CA ALA A 388 17.28 -13.34 -5.71
C ALA A 388 18.36 -13.33 -6.81
N ARG A 389 18.78 -12.15 -7.26
CA ARG A 389 19.82 -11.99 -8.30
C ARG A 389 21.21 -12.40 -7.80
N LEU A 390 21.59 -12.03 -6.57
CA LEU A 390 22.88 -12.43 -5.98
C LEU A 390 23.01 -13.95 -5.87
N GLY A 391 21.96 -14.65 -5.52
CA GLY A 391 21.99 -16.09 -5.42
C GLY A 391 21.98 -16.85 -6.73
N GLN A 392 21.53 -16.25 -7.82
CA GLN A 392 21.68 -16.84 -9.15
C GLN A 392 23.14 -16.80 -9.60
N ARG A 393 23.89 -15.71 -9.34
CA ARG A 393 25.31 -15.62 -9.69
C ARG A 393 26.18 -16.65 -8.95
N GLY A 394 25.89 -16.93 -7.68
CA GLY A 394 26.62 -17.96 -6.93
C GLY A 394 26.43 -19.39 -7.44
N ARG A 395 25.39 -19.67 -8.26
CA ARG A 395 25.17 -20.99 -8.89
C ARG A 395 25.91 -21.19 -10.22
N PHE A 396 26.37 -20.12 -10.85
CA PHE A 396 27.12 -20.18 -12.11
C PHE A 396 28.64 -20.00 -11.94
N ALA A 397 29.11 -19.93 -10.71
CA ALA A 397 30.53 -19.75 -10.39
C ALA A 397 31.22 -21.09 -10.02
N TRP A 398 30.67 -22.23 -10.44
CA TRP A 398 31.28 -23.59 -10.30
C TRP A 398 31.36 -24.29 -11.64
#